data_8787c3afad2e384751ca0ba997cc16a8
#
_entry.id   8787c3afad2e384751ca0ba997cc16a8
#
_cell.length_a   1.000
_cell.length_b   1.000
_cell.length_c   1.000
_cell.angle_alpha   90.00
_cell.angle_beta   90.00
_cell.angle_gamma   90.00
#
_symmetry.space_group_name_H-M   'P 1'
#
loop_
_entity.id
_entity.type
_entity.pdbx_description
1 polymer ?
#
loop_
_entity_poly.entity_id
_entity_poly.type
_entity_poly.pdbx_seq_one_letter_code
_entity_poly.pdbx_strand_id
1 'polypeptide(L)'
;MLKLLFLFLLLWSCGQVIGQGTAVTKSNDIVVIRGKSYYLHTVQPGQTLYSICKAYGANIDEVKSLNDKKDNALSLYEVLKVPYTDPFVQQDDKFYYHKVVKGETFYPIARLYKIKPKRLLKFNEGYAQNQPLAVGAVVK
;
A
#
# COMPACT_ATOMS: atom_id res chain seq x y z
N MET A 1 -0.31 36.85 64.31
CA MET A 1 -0.29 37.25 62.89
C MET A 1 0.49 36.18 62.16
N LEU A 2 -0.22 35.23 61.60
CA LEU A 2 0.35 34.06 60.90
C LEU A 2 0.27 34.31 59.39
N LYS A 3 1.42 34.54 58.75
CA LYS A 3 1.49 34.71 57.28
C LYS A 3 1.47 33.33 56.61
N LEU A 4 0.36 33.00 55.95
CA LEU A 4 0.25 31.85 55.08
C LEU A 4 1.04 32.12 53.79
N LEU A 5 2.11 31.35 53.58
CA LEU A 5 2.88 31.34 52.33
C LEU A 5 2.21 30.34 51.36
N PHE A 6 1.48 30.85 50.38
CA PHE A 6 0.94 30.00 49.29
C PHE A 6 2.08 29.68 48.32
N LEU A 7 2.59 28.46 48.38
CA LEU A 7 3.54 27.93 47.44
C LEU A 7 2.77 27.42 46.20
N PHE A 8 2.81 28.22 45.12
CA PHE A 8 2.21 27.84 43.83
C PHE A 8 3.17 26.85 43.15
N LEU A 9 2.91 25.55 43.30
CA LEU A 9 3.55 24.50 42.53
C LEU A 9 2.94 24.49 41.14
N LEU A 10 3.59 25.18 40.19
CA LEU A 10 3.35 25.03 38.76
C LEU A 10 3.84 23.65 38.34
N LEU A 11 2.94 22.67 38.29
CA LEU A 11 3.15 21.40 37.62
C LEU A 11 3.21 21.68 36.11
N TRP A 12 4.43 21.81 35.60
CA TRP A 12 4.69 21.77 34.14
C TRP A 12 4.43 20.34 33.66
N SER A 13 3.20 20.09 33.29
CA SER A 13 2.85 18.89 32.54
C SER A 13 3.49 19.02 31.16
N CYS A 14 4.71 18.49 31.05
CA CYS A 14 5.31 18.22 29.75
C CYS A 14 4.51 17.08 29.08
N GLY A 15 3.46 17.45 28.36
CA GLY A 15 2.71 16.54 27.53
C GLY A 15 3.65 15.99 26.47
N GLN A 16 4.08 14.76 26.64
CA GLN A 16 4.76 14.03 25.58
C GLN A 16 3.76 13.85 24.43
N VAL A 17 3.88 14.67 23.42
CA VAL A 17 3.24 14.43 22.12
C VAL A 17 3.94 13.23 21.54
N ILE A 18 3.42 12.04 21.86
CA ILE A 18 3.75 10.83 21.13
C ILE A 18 3.20 11.07 19.73
N GLY A 19 4.07 11.40 18.80
CA GLY A 19 3.73 11.54 17.40
C GLY A 19 3.18 10.18 16.89
N GLN A 20 1.87 10.01 17.00
CA GLN A 20 1.19 8.91 16.35
C GLN A 20 1.30 9.18 14.84
N GLY A 21 2.24 8.51 14.19
CA GLY A 21 2.36 8.56 12.75
C GLY A 21 1.00 8.23 12.14
N THR A 22 0.51 9.12 11.29
CA THR A 22 -0.79 8.95 10.63
C THR A 22 -0.81 7.61 9.91
N ALA A 23 -1.84 6.80 10.17
CA ALA A 23 -2.00 5.51 9.52
C ALA A 23 -2.05 5.71 7.99
N VAL A 24 -1.23 4.95 7.27
CA VAL A 24 -1.18 5.00 5.81
C VAL A 24 -2.19 4.00 5.26
N THR A 25 -3.23 4.52 4.60
CA THR A 25 -4.14 3.70 3.81
C THR A 25 -3.54 3.50 2.42
N LYS A 26 -3.44 2.26 1.96
CA LYS A 26 -2.95 1.96 0.60
C LYS A 26 -3.91 2.53 -0.44
N SER A 27 -3.35 3.11 -1.50
CA SER A 27 -4.12 3.53 -2.67
C SER A 27 -4.63 2.29 -3.44
N ASN A 28 -5.80 2.44 -4.06
CA ASN A 28 -6.30 1.47 -5.04
C ASN A 28 -5.92 1.84 -6.48
N ASP A 29 -5.29 3.02 -6.66
CA ASP A 29 -4.88 3.49 -7.97
C ASP A 29 -3.61 2.78 -8.39
N ILE A 30 -3.70 2.00 -9.46
CA ILE A 30 -2.59 1.23 -10.02
C ILE A 30 -2.32 1.70 -11.44
N VAL A 31 -1.05 1.95 -11.75
CA VAL A 31 -0.57 2.28 -13.09
C VAL A 31 0.43 1.23 -13.56
N VAL A 32 0.40 0.93 -14.86
CA VAL A 32 1.37 0.03 -15.51
C VAL A 32 2.32 0.86 -16.35
N ILE A 33 3.60 0.86 -15.99
CA ILE A 33 4.67 1.58 -16.71
C ILE A 33 5.70 0.55 -17.18
N ARG A 34 5.92 0.44 -18.49
CA ARG A 34 6.88 -0.50 -19.09
C ARG A 34 6.71 -1.94 -18.59
N GLY A 35 5.46 -2.39 -18.42
CA GLY A 35 5.12 -3.74 -17.99
C GLY A 35 5.21 -4.00 -16.49
N LYS A 36 5.61 -3.02 -15.68
CA LYS A 36 5.60 -3.10 -14.22
C LYS A 36 4.43 -2.31 -13.65
N SER A 37 3.79 -2.85 -12.63
CA SER A 37 2.67 -2.21 -11.93
C SER A 37 3.17 -1.40 -10.74
N TYR A 38 2.55 -0.26 -10.49
CA TYR A 38 2.85 0.63 -9.37
C TYR A 38 1.56 1.15 -8.77
N TYR A 39 1.53 1.27 -7.44
CA TYR A 39 0.53 2.10 -6.77
C TYR A 39 0.86 3.58 -6.97
N LEU A 40 -0.15 4.39 -7.17
CA LEU A 40 -0.05 5.84 -7.07
C LEU A 40 -0.53 6.28 -5.69
N HIS A 41 0.38 6.64 -4.81
CA HIS A 41 0.06 7.07 -3.46
C HIS A 41 0.17 8.59 -3.34
N THR A 42 -0.93 9.26 -2.98
CA THR A 42 -0.93 10.69 -2.68
C THR A 42 -0.57 10.91 -1.22
N VAL A 43 0.52 11.61 -0.96
CA VAL A 43 1.03 11.89 0.39
C VAL A 43 0.04 12.72 1.18
N GLN A 44 -0.34 12.24 2.35
CA GLN A 44 -1.26 12.90 3.27
C GLN A 44 -0.51 13.57 4.44
N PRO A 45 -1.12 14.54 5.14
CA PRO A 45 -0.52 15.17 6.31
C PRO A 45 -0.04 14.15 7.34
N GLY A 46 1.18 14.34 7.84
CA GLY A 46 1.77 13.49 8.88
C GLY A 46 2.35 12.17 8.38
N GLN A 47 2.28 11.88 7.07
CA GLN A 47 2.94 10.72 6.49
C GLN A 47 4.41 10.99 6.20
N THR A 48 5.22 9.96 6.34
CA THR A 48 6.65 9.96 6.00
C THR A 48 6.93 8.91 4.95
N LEU A 49 8.03 9.05 4.22
CA LEU A 49 8.45 8.03 3.26
C LEU A 49 8.59 6.65 3.92
N TYR A 50 9.12 6.62 5.15
CA TYR A 50 9.20 5.38 5.93
C TYR A 50 7.81 4.78 6.22
N SER A 51 6.86 5.57 6.70
CA SER A 51 5.52 5.07 7.03
C SER A 51 4.77 4.55 5.77
N ILE A 52 4.94 5.25 4.65
CA ILE A 52 4.37 4.83 3.37
C ILE A 52 5.01 3.52 2.91
N CYS A 53 6.35 3.45 2.80
CA CYS A 53 7.04 2.23 2.39
C CYS A 53 6.71 1.03 3.28
N LYS A 54 6.64 1.24 4.60
CA LYS A 54 6.23 0.19 5.56
C LYS A 54 4.81 -0.31 5.29
N ALA A 55 3.87 0.58 5.03
CA ALA A 55 2.48 0.21 4.74
C ALA A 55 2.36 -0.62 3.46
N TYR A 56 3.13 -0.27 2.43
CA TYR A 56 3.13 -1.00 1.16
C TYR A 56 4.05 -2.23 1.16
N GLY A 57 4.92 -2.42 2.15
CA GLY A 57 5.95 -3.45 2.14
C GLY A 57 7.04 -3.20 1.09
N ALA A 58 7.25 -1.94 0.72
CA ALA A 58 8.18 -1.53 -0.31
C ALA A 58 9.55 -1.13 0.28
N ASN A 59 10.61 -1.31 -0.51
CA ASN A 59 11.94 -0.84 -0.16
C ASN A 59 12.05 0.68 -0.36
N ILE A 60 12.61 1.40 0.62
CA ILE A 60 12.70 2.87 0.60
C ILE A 60 13.57 3.36 -0.56
N ASP A 61 14.72 2.71 -0.81
CA ASP A 61 15.65 3.13 -1.86
C ASP A 61 15.07 2.89 -3.25
N GLU A 62 14.29 1.83 -3.41
CA GLU A 62 13.55 1.56 -4.64
C GLU A 62 12.49 2.64 -4.87
N VAL A 63 11.69 2.99 -3.86
CA VAL A 63 10.69 4.07 -3.97
C VAL A 63 11.35 5.40 -4.27
N LYS A 64 12.47 5.73 -3.64
CA LYS A 64 13.25 6.93 -3.96
C LYS A 64 13.70 6.95 -5.41
N SER A 65 14.29 5.87 -5.88
CA SER A 65 14.77 5.74 -7.27
C SER A 65 13.63 5.89 -8.29
N LEU A 66 12.46 5.31 -8.02
CA LEU A 66 11.28 5.40 -8.90
C LEU A 66 10.69 6.81 -9.00
N ASN A 67 10.95 7.65 -8.00
CA ASN A 67 10.40 9.00 -7.88
C ASN A 67 11.47 10.10 -7.98
N ASP A 68 12.66 9.76 -8.44
CA ASP A 68 13.79 10.69 -8.61
C ASP A 68 14.14 11.47 -7.33
N LYS A 69 13.93 10.85 -6.16
CA LYS A 69 14.18 11.48 -4.85
C LYS A 69 15.60 11.25 -4.38
N LYS A 70 16.25 12.33 -3.94
CA LYS A 70 17.60 12.28 -3.36
C LYS A 70 17.61 12.02 -1.86
N ASP A 71 16.54 12.41 -1.18
CA ASP A 71 16.36 12.28 0.27
C ASP A 71 14.98 11.71 0.63
N ASN A 72 14.62 11.74 1.90
CA ASN A 72 13.33 11.22 2.40
C ASN A 72 12.25 12.31 2.51
N ALA A 73 12.53 13.54 2.04
CA ALA A 73 11.57 14.63 2.10
C ALA A 73 10.38 14.38 1.18
N LEU A 74 9.19 14.65 1.68
CA LEU A 74 7.94 14.54 0.95
C LEU A 74 7.23 15.89 0.94
N SER A 75 6.64 16.23 -0.21
CA SER A 75 5.71 17.35 -0.31
C SER A 75 4.29 16.86 -0.03
N LEU A 76 3.50 17.70 0.63
CA LEU A 76 2.10 17.40 0.85
C LEU A 76 1.37 17.28 -0.49
N TYR A 77 0.55 16.24 -0.63
CA TYR A 77 -0.17 15.88 -1.85
C TYR A 77 0.70 15.47 -3.05
N GLU A 78 1.99 15.28 -2.83
CA GLU A 78 2.86 14.65 -3.82
C GLU A 78 2.34 13.24 -4.15
N VAL A 79 2.40 12.85 -5.42
CA VAL A 79 2.04 11.49 -5.86
C VAL A 79 3.30 10.66 -6.01
N LEU A 80 3.40 9.61 -5.21
CA LEU A 80 4.52 8.66 -5.26
C LEU A 80 4.12 7.41 -6.05
N LYS A 81 5.01 6.98 -6.93
CA LYS A 81 5.00 5.64 -7.49
C LYS A 81 5.60 4.68 -6.47
N VAL A 82 4.80 3.76 -5.97
CA VAL A 82 5.25 2.73 -5.04
C VAL A 82 5.17 1.39 -5.76
N PRO A 83 6.22 0.55 -5.74
CA PRO A 83 6.19 -0.74 -6.40
C PRO A 83 4.94 -1.51 -6.00
N TYR A 84 4.23 -2.02 -6.99
CA TYR A 84 3.15 -2.95 -6.75
C TYR A 84 3.78 -4.29 -6.38
N THR A 85 4.14 -4.41 -5.12
CA THR A 85 4.47 -5.69 -4.52
C THR A 85 3.15 -6.28 -4.04
N ASP A 86 2.50 -7.04 -4.92
CA ASP A 86 1.38 -7.84 -4.46
C ASP A 86 1.94 -8.91 -3.52
N PRO A 87 1.68 -8.84 -2.20
CA PRO A 87 2.13 -9.87 -1.27
C PRO A 87 1.47 -11.22 -1.58
N PHE A 88 0.57 -11.24 -2.56
CA PHE A 88 -0.22 -12.38 -2.97
C PHE A 88 0.20 -12.98 -4.31
N VAL A 89 1.12 -12.34 -5.03
CA VAL A 89 1.76 -12.97 -6.20
C VAL A 89 2.93 -13.81 -5.72
N GLN A 90 2.65 -15.02 -5.30
CA GLN A 90 3.70 -16.04 -5.29
C GLN A 90 4.04 -16.34 -6.76
N GLN A 91 5.25 -16.04 -7.15
CA GLN A 91 5.77 -16.45 -8.44
C GLN A 91 6.54 -17.74 -8.23
N ASP A 92 6.10 -18.81 -8.88
CA ASP A 92 6.98 -19.95 -9.15
C ASP A 92 7.59 -19.81 -10.56
N ASP A 93 8.48 -20.69 -10.93
CA ASP A 93 9.18 -20.64 -12.24
C ASP A 93 8.25 -20.69 -13.46
N LYS A 94 6.96 -20.94 -13.27
CA LYS A 94 5.98 -21.15 -14.34
C LYS A 94 4.75 -20.28 -14.27
N PHE A 95 4.34 -19.84 -13.07
CA PHE A 95 3.05 -19.21 -12.83
C PHE A 95 3.13 -18.04 -11.88
N TYR A 96 2.21 -17.08 -12.10
CA TYR A 96 1.87 -16.05 -11.14
C TYR A 96 0.62 -16.49 -10.39
N TYR A 97 0.55 -16.18 -9.10
CA TYR A 97 -0.62 -16.47 -8.28
C TYR A 97 -1.21 -15.14 -7.78
N HIS A 98 -2.45 -14.88 -8.15
CA HIS A 98 -3.16 -13.65 -7.79
C HIS A 98 -4.18 -13.93 -6.69
N LYS A 99 -4.10 -13.21 -5.57
CA LYS A 99 -5.12 -13.27 -4.53
C LYS A 99 -6.23 -12.28 -4.84
N VAL A 100 -7.42 -12.80 -4.98
CA VAL A 100 -8.62 -12.05 -5.36
C VAL A 100 -8.98 -11.02 -4.29
N VAL A 101 -9.17 -9.77 -4.69
CA VAL A 101 -9.71 -8.70 -3.86
C VAL A 101 -11.19 -8.47 -4.16
N LYS A 102 -11.87 -7.71 -3.30
CA LYS A 102 -13.31 -7.47 -3.41
C LYS A 102 -13.67 -6.88 -4.78
N GLY A 103 -14.62 -7.53 -5.46
CA GLY A 103 -15.16 -7.06 -6.73
C GLY A 103 -14.39 -7.54 -7.98
N GLU A 104 -13.31 -8.28 -7.83
CA GLU A 104 -12.60 -8.84 -8.98
C GLU A 104 -13.30 -10.07 -9.56
N THR A 105 -13.17 -10.19 -10.88
CA THR A 105 -13.57 -11.36 -11.66
C THR A 105 -12.41 -11.78 -12.56
N PHE A 106 -12.53 -12.91 -13.24
CA PHE A 106 -11.48 -13.39 -14.15
C PHE A 106 -11.11 -12.41 -15.27
N TYR A 107 -12.04 -11.58 -15.71
CA TYR A 107 -11.77 -10.66 -16.82
C TYR A 107 -10.80 -9.52 -16.42
N PRO A 108 -11.03 -8.74 -15.35
CA PRO A 108 -10.07 -7.75 -14.86
C PRO A 108 -8.70 -8.35 -14.51
N ILE A 109 -8.68 -9.53 -13.87
CA ILE A 109 -7.43 -10.21 -13.51
C ILE A 109 -6.66 -10.60 -14.80
N ALA A 110 -7.33 -11.19 -15.77
CA ALA A 110 -6.71 -11.53 -17.06
C ALA A 110 -6.13 -10.30 -17.78
N ARG A 111 -6.85 -9.15 -17.74
CA ARG A 111 -6.34 -7.88 -18.28
C ARG A 111 -5.11 -7.38 -17.54
N LEU A 112 -5.09 -7.48 -16.22
CA LEU A 112 -3.96 -7.08 -15.39
C LEU A 112 -2.68 -7.81 -15.83
N TYR A 113 -2.78 -9.11 -16.07
CA TYR A 113 -1.64 -9.95 -16.49
C TYR A 113 -1.49 -10.06 -18.01
N LYS A 114 -2.27 -9.31 -18.80
CA LYS A 114 -2.23 -9.31 -20.28
C LYS A 114 -2.41 -10.69 -20.92
N ILE A 115 -3.25 -11.52 -20.32
CA ILE A 115 -3.60 -12.85 -20.83
C ILE A 115 -5.08 -12.92 -21.25
N LYS A 116 -5.41 -13.89 -22.07
CA LYS A 116 -6.82 -14.13 -22.45
C LYS A 116 -7.59 -14.77 -21.29
N PRO A 117 -8.81 -14.32 -20.93
CA PRO A 117 -9.60 -14.90 -19.84
C PRO A 117 -9.76 -16.43 -19.93
N LYS A 118 -9.93 -16.96 -21.14
CA LYS A 118 -9.98 -18.42 -21.36
C LYS A 118 -8.71 -19.14 -20.92
N ARG A 119 -7.54 -18.49 -21.07
CA ARG A 119 -6.26 -19.08 -20.64
C ARG A 119 -6.18 -19.11 -19.12
N LEU A 120 -6.62 -18.04 -18.46
CA LEU A 120 -6.68 -17.99 -16.99
C LEU A 120 -7.59 -19.09 -16.43
N LEU A 121 -8.78 -19.25 -17.01
CA LEU A 121 -9.73 -20.31 -16.64
C LEU A 121 -9.14 -21.71 -16.77
N LYS A 122 -8.36 -21.97 -17.82
CA LYS A 122 -7.73 -23.28 -18.05
C LYS A 122 -6.84 -23.74 -16.89
N PHE A 123 -6.23 -22.80 -16.18
CA PHE A 123 -5.36 -23.09 -15.02
C PHE A 123 -6.09 -23.00 -13.67
N ASN A 124 -7.40 -22.68 -13.69
CA ASN A 124 -8.22 -22.52 -12.49
C ASN A 124 -9.51 -23.34 -12.65
N GLU A 125 -9.34 -24.66 -12.61
CA GLU A 125 -10.46 -25.59 -12.74
C GLU A 125 -11.52 -25.37 -11.65
N GLY A 126 -12.79 -25.53 -12.00
CA GLY A 126 -13.91 -25.32 -11.08
C GLY A 126 -14.52 -23.92 -11.09
N TYR A 127 -13.97 -22.98 -11.86
CA TYR A 127 -14.55 -21.64 -12.02
C TYR A 127 -15.17 -21.45 -13.42
N ALA A 128 -16.26 -20.68 -13.48
CA ALA A 128 -16.85 -20.20 -14.72
C ALA A 128 -16.39 -18.77 -15.04
N GLN A 129 -16.35 -18.40 -16.32
CA GLN A 129 -15.80 -17.12 -16.79
C GLN A 129 -16.44 -15.89 -16.14
N ASN A 130 -17.73 -15.91 -15.85
CA ASN A 130 -18.50 -14.80 -15.29
C ASN A 130 -18.87 -15.03 -13.81
N GLN A 131 -18.26 -16.03 -13.18
CA GLN A 131 -18.52 -16.32 -11.78
C GLN A 131 -17.80 -15.28 -10.89
N PRO A 132 -18.49 -14.73 -9.89
CA PRO A 132 -17.83 -13.93 -8.85
C PRO A 132 -16.76 -14.76 -8.14
N LEU A 133 -15.59 -14.17 -7.95
CA LEU A 133 -14.52 -14.81 -7.23
C LEU A 133 -14.63 -14.48 -5.73
N ALA A 134 -14.38 -15.46 -4.90
CA ALA A 134 -14.33 -15.25 -3.45
C ALA A 134 -13.13 -14.39 -3.08
N VAL A 135 -13.34 -13.40 -2.23
CA VAL A 135 -12.24 -12.56 -1.69
C VAL A 135 -11.25 -13.46 -0.97
N GLY A 136 -9.98 -13.31 -1.30
CA GLY A 136 -8.89 -14.11 -0.74
C GLY A 136 -8.64 -15.44 -1.49
N ALA A 137 -9.48 -15.82 -2.46
CA ALA A 137 -9.17 -16.95 -3.34
C ALA A 137 -7.86 -16.67 -4.11
N VAL A 138 -7.14 -17.72 -4.45
CA VAL A 138 -5.90 -17.62 -5.22
C VAL A 138 -6.17 -18.10 -6.63
N VAL A 139 -5.91 -17.24 -7.61
CA VAL A 139 -6.03 -17.51 -9.05
C VAL A 139 -4.63 -17.69 -9.61
N LYS A 140 -4.42 -18.76 -10.39
CA LYS A 140 -3.15 -19.18 -10.96
C LYS A 140 -2.97 -18.71 -12.42
#